data_21e36ca8f9be589b5770e86b422b58f9
#
_entry.id   21e36ca8f9be589b5770e86b422b58f9
#
_cell.length_a   1.000
_cell.length_b   1.000
_cell.length_c   1.000
_cell.angle_alpha   90.00
_cell.angle_beta   90.00
_cell.angle_gamma   90.00
#
_symmetry.space_group_name_H-M   'P 1'
#
loop_
_entity.id
_entity.type
_entity.pdbx_description
1 polymer ?
#
loop_
_entity_poly.entity_id
_entity_poly.type
_entity_poly.pdbx_seq_one_letter_code
_entity_poly.pdbx_strand_id
1 'polypeptide(L)' 'MIELTLITLLNYVGDNFCEYRNLGHDNYKSLLLSYSDASNKFGPLEVKKVIEKSKNFKVAAVAIAATKCPQHIVK' A
#
# COMPACT_ATOMS: atom_id res chain seq x y z
N MET A 1 -7.16 -11.26 18.87
CA MET A 1 -6.40 -11.06 17.62
C MET A 1 -7.16 -10.11 16.72
N ILE A 2 -6.50 -9.08 16.24
CA ILE A 2 -7.14 -8.09 15.38
C ILE A 2 -7.08 -8.58 13.93
N GLU A 3 -8.24 -8.66 13.30
CA GLU A 3 -8.31 -9.05 11.91
C GLU A 3 -7.87 -7.90 11.01
N LEU A 4 -7.00 -8.21 10.04
CA LEU A 4 -6.56 -7.20 9.07
C LEU A 4 -7.70 -6.87 8.11
N THR A 5 -8.09 -5.61 8.06
CA THR A 5 -9.12 -5.16 7.14
C THR A 5 -8.51 -4.56 5.89
N LEU A 6 -9.30 -4.51 4.81
CA LEU A 6 -8.87 -3.92 3.57
C LEU A 6 -8.48 -2.44 3.75
N ILE A 7 -9.27 -1.69 4.49
CA ILE A 7 -9.01 -0.26 4.70
C ILE A 7 -7.71 -0.05 5.47
N THR A 8 -7.47 -0.86 6.52
CA THR A 8 -6.23 -0.77 7.28
C THR A 8 -5.02 -1.04 6.40
N LEU A 9 -5.10 -2.09 5.58
CA LEU A 9 -4.01 -2.44 4.68
C LEU A 9 -3.78 -1.35 3.63
N LEU A 10 -4.85 -0.83 3.02
CA LEU A 10 -4.74 0.23 2.01
C LEU A 10 -4.10 1.48 2.59
N ASN A 11 -4.49 1.88 3.78
CA ASN A 11 -3.90 3.06 4.42
C ASN A 11 -2.42 2.84 4.72
N TYR A 12 -2.08 1.67 5.22
CA TYR A 12 -0.69 1.35 5.54
C TYR A 12 0.19 1.37 4.28
N VAL A 13 -0.27 0.69 3.23
CA VAL A 13 0.46 0.66 1.96
C VAL A 13 0.54 2.05 1.35
N GLY A 14 -0.54 2.82 1.39
CA GLY A 14 -0.55 4.18 0.88
C GLY A 14 0.43 5.10 1.59
N ASP A 15 0.46 5.04 2.92
CA ASP A 15 1.41 5.83 3.71
C ASP A 15 2.85 5.49 3.37
N ASN A 16 3.16 4.20 3.32
CA ASN A 16 4.53 3.76 3.03
C ASN A 16 4.93 4.06 1.60
N PHE A 17 4.00 3.91 0.65
CA PHE A 17 4.25 4.28 -0.74
C PHE A 17 4.67 5.75 -0.84
N CYS A 18 3.92 6.64 -0.18
CA CYS A 18 4.24 8.05 -0.22
C CYS A 18 5.59 8.34 0.41
N GLU A 19 5.91 7.67 1.51
CA GLU A 19 7.20 7.84 2.16
C GLU A 19 8.35 7.42 1.26
N TYR A 20 8.24 6.26 0.59
CA TYR A 20 9.27 5.82 -0.33
C TYR A 20 9.39 6.75 -1.54
N ARG A 21 8.28 7.29 -2.04
CA ARG A 21 8.32 8.28 -3.12
C ARG A 21 9.06 9.54 -2.67
N ASN A 22 8.83 9.97 -1.44
CA ASN A 22 9.53 11.14 -0.89
C ASN A 22 11.04 10.89 -0.75
N LEU A 23 11.44 9.63 -0.58
CA LEU A 23 12.85 9.26 -0.53
C LEU A 23 13.50 9.14 -1.91
N GLY A 24 12.72 9.29 -2.97
CA GLY A 24 13.25 9.29 -4.33
C GLY A 24 13.04 7.99 -5.12
N HIS A 25 12.37 6.98 -4.53
CA HIS A 25 12.09 5.75 -5.25
C HIS A 25 10.96 5.97 -6.26
N ASP A 26 11.00 5.22 -7.37
CA ASP A 26 9.95 5.30 -8.37
C ASP A 26 8.66 4.62 -7.88
N ASN A 27 7.60 4.72 -8.68
CA ASN A 27 6.28 4.17 -8.31
C ASN A 27 6.32 2.66 -8.08
N TYR A 28 6.98 1.93 -8.98
CA TYR A 28 7.02 0.48 -8.90
C TYR A 28 7.77 0.01 -7.65
N LYS A 29 8.95 0.57 -7.43
CA LYS A 29 9.76 0.20 -6.28
C LYS A 29 9.09 0.60 -4.97
N SER A 30 8.48 1.78 -4.93
CA SER A 30 7.76 2.24 -3.74
C SER A 30 6.60 1.29 -3.40
N LEU A 31 5.89 0.82 -4.41
CA LEU A 31 4.79 -0.13 -4.20
C LEU A 31 5.31 -1.47 -3.68
N LEU A 32 6.38 -2.00 -4.28
CA LEU A 32 6.97 -3.27 -3.84
C LEU A 32 7.46 -3.19 -2.40
N LEU A 33 8.15 -2.11 -2.05
CA LEU A 33 8.65 -1.92 -0.69
C LEU A 33 7.51 -1.79 0.31
N SER A 34 6.43 -1.11 -0.09
CA SER A 34 5.26 -0.97 0.77
C SER A 34 4.57 -2.31 1.02
N TYR A 35 4.46 -3.15 0.00
CA TYR A 35 3.91 -4.50 0.18
C TYR A 35 4.79 -5.35 1.08
N SER A 36 6.11 -5.25 0.91
CA SER A 36 7.05 -5.97 1.76
C SER A 36 6.90 -5.56 3.22
N ASP A 37 6.81 -4.25 3.47
CA ASP A 37 6.62 -3.73 4.82
C ASP A 37 5.30 -4.20 5.43
N ALA A 38 4.24 -4.21 4.63
CA ALA A 38 2.93 -4.68 5.09
C ALA A 38 2.99 -6.17 5.45
N SER A 39 3.66 -6.96 4.62
CA SER A 39 3.82 -8.39 4.89
C SER A 39 4.60 -8.64 6.18
N ASN A 40 5.62 -7.82 6.44
CA ASN A 40 6.40 -7.93 7.67
C ASN A 40 5.59 -7.51 8.90
N LYS A 41 4.73 -6.50 8.74
CA LYS A 41 3.94 -5.99 9.86
C LYS A 41 2.74 -6.86 10.19
N PHE A 42 1.98 -7.28 9.18
CA PHE A 42 0.71 -7.98 9.38
C PHE A 42 0.79 -9.48 9.15
N GLY A 43 1.89 -9.96 8.58
CA GLY A 43 2.05 -11.36 8.20
C GLY A 43 1.72 -11.57 6.72
N PRO A 44 2.58 -12.32 5.99
CA PRO A 44 2.39 -12.49 4.55
C PRO A 44 1.09 -13.20 4.19
N LEU A 45 0.63 -14.15 5.02
CA LEU A 45 -0.62 -14.87 4.73
C LEU A 45 -1.83 -13.96 4.90
N GLU A 46 -1.82 -13.11 5.93
CA GLU A 46 -2.93 -12.18 6.17
C GLU A 46 -3.02 -11.14 5.05
N VAL A 47 -1.89 -10.59 4.64
CA VAL A 47 -1.84 -9.62 3.55
C VAL A 47 -2.34 -10.27 2.26
N LYS A 48 -1.88 -11.48 1.96
CA LYS A 48 -2.30 -12.20 0.77
C LYS A 48 -3.80 -12.43 0.73
N LYS A 49 -4.39 -12.81 1.88
CA LYS A 49 -5.84 -13.03 1.96
C LYS A 49 -6.62 -11.77 1.64
N VAL A 50 -6.20 -10.64 2.18
CA VAL A 50 -6.87 -9.36 1.95
C VAL A 50 -6.77 -8.96 0.49
N ILE A 51 -5.59 -9.09 -0.10
CA ILE A 51 -5.37 -8.74 -1.50
C ILE A 51 -6.20 -9.62 -2.44
N GLU A 52 -6.25 -10.91 -2.17
CA GLU A 52 -7.01 -11.85 -3.00
C GLU A 52 -8.51 -11.58 -2.97
N LYS A 53 -9.02 -11.07 -1.87
CA LYS A 53 -10.43 -10.72 -1.75
C LYS A 53 -10.78 -9.41 -2.44
N SER A 54 -9.78 -8.61 -2.78
CA SER A 54 -9.99 -7.33 -3.44
C SER A 54 -9.59 -7.46 -4.91
N LYS A 55 -10.52 -7.24 -5.81
CA LYS A 55 -10.26 -7.38 -7.25
C LYS A 55 -9.26 -6.38 -7.78
N ASN A 56 -9.26 -5.16 -7.23
CA ASN A 56 -8.44 -4.06 -7.74
C ASN A 56 -7.63 -3.43 -6.62
N PHE A 57 -6.95 -4.27 -5.83
CA PHE A 57 -6.19 -3.77 -4.70
C PHE A 57 -5.14 -2.73 -5.14
N LYS A 58 -4.42 -3.00 -6.22
CA LYS A 58 -3.38 -2.10 -6.71
C LYS A 58 -3.96 -0.74 -7.07
N VAL A 59 -5.10 -0.72 -7.76
CA VAL A 59 -5.77 0.53 -8.13
C VAL A 59 -6.25 1.27 -6.89
N ALA A 60 -6.82 0.55 -5.94
CA ALA A 60 -7.28 1.16 -4.68
C ALA A 60 -6.11 1.73 -3.89
N ALA A 61 -4.98 1.02 -3.85
CA ALA A 61 -3.80 1.51 -3.15
C ALA A 61 -3.25 2.80 -3.78
N VAL A 62 -3.23 2.85 -5.11
CA VAL A 62 -2.81 4.07 -5.82
C VAL A 62 -3.77 5.21 -5.55
N ALA A 63 -5.07 4.95 -5.53
CA ALA A 63 -6.07 5.96 -5.23
C ALA A 63 -5.91 6.53 -3.83
N ILE A 64 -5.65 5.68 -2.84
CA ILE A 64 -5.40 6.12 -1.47
C ILE A 64 -4.11 6.93 -1.40
N ALA A 65 -3.05 6.47 -2.08
CA ALA A 65 -1.78 7.20 -2.12
C ALA A 65 -1.95 8.57 -2.77
N ALA A 66 -2.82 8.68 -3.77
CA ALA A 66 -3.08 9.95 -4.43
C ALA A 66 -3.70 10.99 -3.49
N THR A 67 -4.46 10.54 -2.49
CA THR A 67 -5.02 11.45 -1.49
C THR A 67 -3.96 11.86 -0.45
N LYS A 68 -2.96 11.02 -0.22
CA LYS A 68 -1.93 11.26 0.78
C LYS A 68 -0.73 12.02 0.24
N CYS A 69 -0.35 11.77 -1.00
CA CYS A 69 0.78 12.45 -1.63
C CYS A 69 0.48 12.73 -3.11
N PRO A 70 -0.48 13.64 -3.36
CA PRO A 70 -0.88 13.93 -4.75
C PRO A 70 0.26 14.44 -5.62
N GLN A 71 1.26 15.07 -5.01
CA GLN A 71 2.41 15.61 -5.76
C GLN A 71 3.21 14.53 -6.49
N HIS A 72 3.09 13.26 -6.07
CA HIS A 72 3.80 12.16 -6.70
C HIS A 72 2.96 11.36 -7.71
N ILE A 73 1.66 11.56 -7.71
CA ILE A 73 0.75 10.74 -8.51
C ILE A 73 -0.02 11.56 -9.52
N VAL A 74 -0.53 12.70 -9.09
CA VAL A 74 -1.27 13.61 -9.96
C VAL A 74 -0.28 14.62 -10.52
N LYS A 75 -0.17 14.65 -11.81
CA LYS A 75 0.71 15.59 -12.48
C LYS A 75 -0.10 16.70 -13.13
#